data_2fea6e609478c9b217f92d6e5ce37f31
#
_entry.id   2fea6e609478c9b217f92d6e5ce37f31
#
_cell.length_a   1.000
_cell.length_b   1.000
_cell.length_c   1.000
_cell.angle_alpha   90.00
_cell.angle_beta   90.00
_cell.angle_gamma   90.00
#
_symmetry.space_group_name_H-M   'P 1'
#
loop_
_entity.id
_entity.type
_entity.pdbx_description
1 polymer ?
#
loop_
_entity_poly.entity_id
_entity_poly.type
_entity_poly.pdbx_seq_one_letter_code
_entity_poly.pdbx_strand_id
1 'polypeptide(L)'
;MKTLKILVLGLIVFGTATVFLEALPKKDTWYTMHYFLMQDYERKAYKKLSANGKLEFQKVYWESRTPAAKEEFDLRMAYIEPTFKNENSSQPWNTDRARIYLLNGRPAGVEQKQNDFWTGQVTVPGAQGNVSQDRSGEDIQGRTLEVWSYNFDRRVVQYAFSFSPPNKWVQVQISAAGGRYIQGLEKQSRTEIWGPVDEGAYQAKLDELKSVK
;
A
#
# COMPACT_ATOMS: atom_id res chain seq x y z
N MET A 1 34.38 -69.82 -40.99
CA MET A 1 33.24 -68.92 -40.94
C MET A 1 33.29 -68.13 -39.65
N LYS A 2 33.75 -66.89 -39.68
CA LYS A 2 33.88 -66.05 -38.50
C LYS A 2 32.72 -65.05 -38.47
N THR A 3 31.81 -65.22 -37.51
CA THR A 3 30.67 -64.30 -37.30
C THR A 3 31.14 -63.02 -36.63
N LEU A 4 31.04 -61.91 -37.38
CA LEU A 4 31.35 -60.57 -36.90
C LEU A 4 30.18 -60.06 -36.07
N LYS A 5 30.38 -59.92 -34.75
CA LYS A 5 29.36 -59.27 -33.87
C LYS A 5 29.56 -57.75 -33.94
N ILE A 6 28.63 -57.08 -34.60
CA ILE A 6 28.58 -55.63 -34.59
C ILE A 6 27.95 -55.19 -33.27
N LEU A 7 28.73 -54.56 -32.44
CA LEU A 7 28.29 -53.93 -31.22
C LEU A 7 27.87 -52.52 -31.52
N VAL A 8 26.55 -52.30 -31.60
CA VAL A 8 26.00 -50.96 -31.77
C VAL A 8 25.98 -50.28 -30.39
N LEU A 9 26.94 -49.38 -30.20
CA LEU A 9 26.98 -48.53 -29.03
C LEU A 9 26.01 -47.38 -29.22
N GLY A 10 24.83 -47.52 -28.59
CA GLY A 10 23.83 -46.44 -28.55
C GLY A 10 24.31 -45.31 -27.65
N LEU A 11 24.73 -44.21 -28.24
CA LEU A 11 25.06 -42.98 -27.56
C LEU A 11 23.77 -42.32 -27.10
N ILE A 12 23.37 -42.54 -25.83
CA ILE A 12 22.24 -41.80 -25.23
C ILE A 12 22.78 -40.42 -24.87
N VAL A 13 22.51 -39.46 -25.75
CA VAL A 13 22.71 -38.04 -25.44
C VAL A 13 21.63 -37.62 -24.44
N PHE A 14 21.96 -37.62 -23.16
CA PHE A 14 21.15 -36.95 -22.16
C PHE A 14 21.26 -35.43 -22.41
N GLY A 15 20.31 -34.90 -23.20
CA GLY A 15 20.10 -33.48 -23.27
C GLY A 15 19.67 -32.97 -21.87
N THR A 16 20.61 -32.42 -21.12
CA THR A 16 20.27 -31.64 -19.93
C THR A 16 19.51 -30.41 -20.40
N ALA A 17 18.17 -30.51 -20.45
CA ALA A 17 17.33 -29.34 -20.51
C ALA A 17 17.63 -28.53 -19.24
N THR A 18 18.51 -27.55 -19.35
CA THR A 18 18.62 -26.49 -18.36
C THR A 18 17.29 -25.76 -18.40
N VAL A 19 16.38 -26.18 -17.53
CA VAL A 19 15.20 -25.40 -17.19
C VAL A 19 15.76 -24.11 -16.58
N PHE A 20 15.89 -23.05 -17.38
CA PHE A 20 15.99 -21.70 -16.87
C PHE A 20 14.70 -21.48 -16.09
N LEU A 21 14.77 -21.73 -14.77
CA LEU A 21 13.80 -21.13 -13.87
C LEU A 21 13.98 -19.62 -14.06
N GLU A 22 13.15 -19.04 -14.94
CA GLU A 22 12.98 -17.58 -14.94
C GLU A 22 12.63 -17.23 -13.49
N ALA A 23 13.59 -16.61 -12.80
CA ALA A 23 13.35 -16.12 -11.46
C ALA A 23 12.12 -15.23 -11.56
N LEU A 24 11.04 -15.61 -10.88
CA LEU A 24 9.81 -14.81 -10.81
C LEU A 24 10.22 -13.36 -10.57
N PRO A 25 9.72 -12.40 -11.36
CA PRO A 25 10.15 -11.02 -11.25
C PRO A 25 10.00 -10.61 -9.78
N LYS A 26 11.09 -10.21 -9.15
CA LYS A 26 11.08 -9.75 -7.76
C LYS A 26 10.04 -8.64 -7.70
N LYS A 27 9.04 -8.83 -6.84
CA LYS A 27 8.03 -7.82 -6.62
C LYS A 27 8.75 -6.52 -6.28
N ASP A 28 8.43 -5.45 -7.00
CA ASP A 28 9.06 -4.15 -6.84
C ASP A 28 8.77 -3.61 -5.44
N THR A 29 9.67 -3.87 -4.51
CA THR A 29 9.50 -3.56 -3.10
C THR A 29 9.38 -2.06 -2.89
N TRP A 30 10.23 -1.26 -3.56
CA TRP A 30 10.16 0.19 -3.46
C TRP A 30 8.79 0.72 -3.89
N TYR A 31 8.29 0.26 -5.03
CA TYR A 31 6.98 0.65 -5.53
C TYR A 31 5.85 0.28 -4.57
N THR A 32 5.91 -0.92 -3.97
CA THR A 32 4.86 -1.34 -3.03
C THR A 32 4.88 -0.56 -1.73
N MET A 33 6.05 -0.19 -1.22
CA MET A 33 6.21 0.64 -0.02
C MET A 33 5.67 2.06 -0.21
N HIS A 34 5.89 2.64 -1.38
CA HIS A 34 5.52 4.02 -1.69
C HIS A 34 4.16 4.17 -2.36
N TYR A 35 3.59 3.06 -2.84
CA TYR A 35 2.36 3.05 -3.65
C TYR A 35 1.23 3.89 -3.05
N PHE A 36 1.05 3.81 -1.75
CA PHE A 36 -0.05 4.47 -1.07
C PHE A 36 0.15 5.98 -0.92
N LEU A 37 1.41 6.42 -0.87
CA LEU A 37 1.78 7.84 -0.80
C LEU A 37 1.82 8.50 -2.18
N MET A 38 2.07 7.70 -3.23
CA MET A 38 2.16 8.21 -4.59
C MET A 38 0.82 8.71 -5.11
N GLN A 39 0.85 9.81 -5.84
CA GLN A 39 -0.29 10.30 -6.61
C GLN A 39 -0.55 9.42 -7.85
N ASP A 40 -1.73 9.51 -8.43
CA ASP A 40 -2.13 8.66 -9.57
C ASP A 40 -1.22 8.85 -10.79
N TYR A 41 -0.79 10.08 -11.07
CA TYR A 41 0.12 10.34 -12.17
C TYR A 41 1.51 9.73 -11.95
N GLU A 42 2.00 9.75 -10.70
CA GLU A 42 3.28 9.14 -10.32
C GLU A 42 3.25 7.62 -10.52
N ARG A 43 2.19 6.97 -10.05
CA ARG A 43 1.99 5.51 -10.24
C ARG A 43 1.93 5.14 -11.72
N LYS A 44 1.24 5.96 -12.54
CA LYS A 44 1.15 5.76 -13.99
C LYS A 44 2.50 5.97 -14.67
N ALA A 45 3.26 6.98 -14.26
CA ALA A 45 4.60 7.25 -14.78
C ALA A 45 5.54 6.09 -14.45
N TYR A 46 5.66 5.73 -13.16
CA TYR A 46 6.55 4.68 -12.68
C TYR A 46 6.40 3.34 -13.41
N LYS A 47 5.15 2.92 -13.64
CA LYS A 47 4.85 1.64 -14.33
C LYS A 47 5.35 1.58 -15.76
N LYS A 48 5.55 2.72 -16.42
CA LYS A 48 5.97 2.82 -17.83
C LYS A 48 7.50 2.92 -17.98
N LEU A 49 8.23 3.12 -16.90
CA LEU A 49 9.67 3.32 -16.93
C LEU A 49 10.43 1.99 -17.11
N SER A 50 11.57 2.06 -17.78
CA SER A 50 12.58 1.00 -17.80
C SER A 50 13.13 0.72 -16.40
N ALA A 51 13.93 -0.33 -16.24
CA ALA A 51 14.56 -0.63 -14.95
C ALA A 51 15.45 0.54 -14.46
N ASN A 52 16.24 1.12 -15.34
CA ASN A 52 17.07 2.28 -15.03
C ASN A 52 16.22 3.52 -14.75
N GLY A 53 15.18 3.76 -15.55
CA GLY A 53 14.23 4.86 -15.33
C GLY A 53 13.55 4.78 -13.96
N LYS A 54 13.25 3.59 -13.45
CA LYS A 54 12.70 3.39 -12.11
C LYS A 54 13.69 3.76 -11.00
N LEU A 55 14.97 3.45 -11.17
CA LEU A 55 16.00 3.85 -10.20
C LEU A 55 16.15 5.36 -10.15
N GLU A 56 16.18 6.02 -11.30
CA GLU A 56 16.22 7.49 -11.35
C GLU A 56 14.91 8.09 -10.80
N PHE A 57 13.75 7.51 -11.07
CA PHE A 57 12.49 7.96 -10.48
C PHE A 57 12.55 7.94 -8.96
N GLN A 58 13.11 6.90 -8.34
CA GLN A 58 13.23 6.80 -6.88
C GLN A 58 14.03 7.96 -6.28
N LYS A 59 15.09 8.40 -6.95
CA LYS A 59 15.88 9.57 -6.55
C LYS A 59 15.07 10.85 -6.70
N VAL A 60 14.53 11.08 -7.89
CA VAL A 60 13.74 12.28 -8.22
C VAL A 60 12.50 12.39 -7.32
N TYR A 61 11.90 11.26 -6.94
CA TYR A 61 10.75 11.21 -6.04
C TYR A 61 11.06 11.87 -4.69
N TRP A 62 12.19 11.53 -4.07
CA TRP A 62 12.58 12.11 -2.78
C TRP A 62 13.22 13.49 -2.90
N GLU A 63 14.00 13.75 -3.95
CA GLU A 63 14.59 15.06 -4.20
C GLU A 63 13.55 16.16 -4.44
N SER A 64 12.37 15.81 -4.96
CA SER A 64 11.29 16.76 -5.19
C SER A 64 10.47 17.10 -3.95
N ARG A 65 10.70 16.40 -2.84
CA ARG A 65 9.98 16.55 -1.57
C ARG A 65 10.86 17.26 -0.53
N THR A 66 10.23 17.68 0.57
CA THR A 66 10.98 18.23 1.69
C THR A 66 11.84 17.15 2.36
N PRO A 67 13.01 17.47 2.91
CA PRO A 67 13.80 16.53 3.72
C PRO A 67 12.97 15.92 4.86
N ALA A 68 12.13 16.74 5.50
CA ALA A 68 11.23 16.30 6.58
C ALA A 68 10.24 15.19 6.13
N ALA A 69 9.79 15.21 4.89
CA ALA A 69 8.91 14.15 4.36
C ALA A 69 9.63 12.79 4.30
N LYS A 70 10.91 12.80 3.92
CA LYS A 70 11.72 11.57 3.88
C LYS A 70 11.99 11.04 5.28
N GLU A 71 12.34 11.90 6.23
CA GLU A 71 12.56 11.54 7.62
C GLU A 71 11.29 10.96 8.25
N GLU A 72 10.14 11.60 8.02
CA GLU A 72 8.85 11.13 8.51
C GLU A 72 8.48 9.77 7.91
N PHE A 73 8.76 9.54 6.64
CA PHE A 73 8.58 8.23 6.00
C PHE A 73 9.41 7.16 6.72
N ASP A 74 10.68 7.42 6.93
CA ASP A 74 11.59 6.47 7.58
C ASP A 74 11.15 6.15 9.01
N LEU A 75 10.73 7.17 9.78
CA LEU A 75 10.18 6.99 11.13
C LEU A 75 8.90 6.13 11.13
N ARG A 76 7.99 6.39 10.19
CA ARG A 76 6.75 5.60 10.08
C ARG A 76 7.04 4.17 9.66
N MET A 77 7.96 3.95 8.73
CA MET A 77 8.36 2.61 8.31
C MET A 77 9.04 1.83 9.43
N ALA A 78 9.89 2.47 10.23
CA ALA A 78 10.50 1.87 11.42
C ALA A 78 9.48 1.37 12.44
N TYR A 79 8.33 2.03 12.54
CA TYR A 79 7.20 1.57 13.36
C TYR A 79 6.38 0.47 12.68
N ILE A 80 6.08 0.63 11.40
CA ILE A 80 5.21 -0.25 10.62
C ILE A 80 5.79 -1.66 10.52
N GLU A 81 7.08 -1.78 10.20
CA GLU A 81 7.71 -3.06 9.94
C GLU A 81 7.59 -4.06 11.10
N PRO A 82 7.97 -3.74 12.34
CA PRO A 82 7.80 -4.64 13.46
C PRO A 82 6.34 -4.81 13.89
N THR A 83 5.53 -3.75 13.83
CA THR A 83 4.17 -3.72 14.37
C THR A 83 3.20 -4.58 13.56
N PHE A 84 3.27 -4.51 12.23
CA PHE A 84 2.32 -5.20 11.35
C PHE A 84 2.88 -6.46 10.69
N LYS A 85 4.07 -6.89 11.11
CA LYS A 85 4.72 -8.12 10.60
C LYS A 85 3.85 -9.37 10.76
N ASN A 86 3.07 -9.45 11.83
CA ASN A 86 2.17 -10.57 12.06
C ASN A 86 0.97 -10.60 11.10
N GLU A 87 0.56 -9.46 10.57
CA GLU A 87 -0.52 -9.38 9.58
C GLU A 87 -0.03 -9.73 8.17
N ASN A 88 1.18 -9.29 7.84
CA ASN A 88 1.83 -9.58 6.57
C ASN A 88 3.35 -9.66 6.76
N SER A 89 3.87 -10.86 6.88
CA SER A 89 5.29 -11.08 7.20
C SER A 89 6.25 -10.62 6.10
N SER A 90 5.82 -10.68 4.84
CA SER A 90 6.66 -10.31 3.68
C SER A 90 6.59 -8.81 3.34
N GLN A 91 5.47 -8.17 3.66
CA GLN A 91 5.21 -6.76 3.34
C GLN A 91 4.36 -6.13 4.45
N PRO A 92 4.91 -5.86 5.64
CA PRO A 92 4.17 -5.28 6.78
C PRO A 92 3.45 -3.98 6.42
N TRP A 93 4.03 -3.19 5.52
CA TRP A 93 3.45 -1.94 5.01
C TRP A 93 2.21 -2.13 4.13
N ASN A 94 1.96 -3.36 3.64
CA ASN A 94 0.82 -3.67 2.76
C ASN A 94 -0.33 -4.31 3.54
N THR A 95 -0.70 -3.70 4.68
CA THR A 95 -1.90 -4.00 5.48
C THR A 95 -2.76 -2.75 5.57
N ASP A 96 -4.04 -2.90 5.88
CA ASP A 96 -4.93 -1.74 5.93
C ASP A 96 -4.53 -0.77 7.05
N ARG A 97 -4.15 -1.30 8.23
CA ARG A 97 -3.67 -0.46 9.34
C ARG A 97 -2.36 0.25 9.00
N ALA A 98 -1.40 -0.46 8.39
CA ALA A 98 -0.14 0.13 8.01
C ALA A 98 -0.30 1.26 6.98
N ARG A 99 -1.21 1.11 6.02
CA ARG A 99 -1.50 2.15 5.01
C ARG A 99 -2.02 3.42 5.66
N ILE A 100 -2.96 3.29 6.59
CA ILE A 100 -3.52 4.44 7.31
C ILE A 100 -2.46 5.10 8.19
N TYR A 101 -1.64 4.30 8.90
CA TYR A 101 -0.53 4.80 9.69
C TYR A 101 0.53 5.51 8.83
N LEU A 102 0.88 4.92 7.69
CA LEU A 102 1.84 5.51 6.76
C LEU A 102 1.37 6.88 6.26
N LEU A 103 0.07 6.99 5.96
CA LEU A 103 -0.50 8.23 5.42
C LEU A 103 -0.65 9.33 6.48
N ASN A 104 -1.19 8.97 7.65
CA ASN A 104 -1.64 9.93 8.67
C ASN A 104 -0.76 9.99 9.92
N GLY A 105 0.19 9.04 10.06
CA GLY A 105 1.02 8.93 11.27
C GLY A 105 0.30 8.26 12.43
N ARG A 106 0.76 8.59 13.65
CA ARG A 106 0.21 8.02 14.87
C ARG A 106 -1.22 8.53 15.13
N PRO A 107 -2.19 7.63 15.36
CA PRO A 107 -3.54 8.05 15.75
C PRO A 107 -3.54 8.77 17.11
N ALA A 108 -4.43 9.73 17.26
CA ALA A 108 -4.65 10.46 18.54
C ALA A 108 -5.27 9.54 19.61
N GLY A 109 -6.04 8.55 19.18
CA GLY A 109 -6.64 7.55 20.06
C GLY A 109 -6.82 6.21 19.33
N VAL A 110 -6.69 5.13 20.11
CA VAL A 110 -6.95 3.75 19.65
C VAL A 110 -7.89 3.11 20.65
N GLU A 111 -9.03 2.60 20.19
CA GLU A 111 -10.01 1.92 21.03
C GLU A 111 -10.30 0.54 20.44
N GLN A 112 -10.39 -0.47 21.29
CA GLN A 112 -10.92 -1.79 20.91
C GLN A 112 -12.36 -1.92 21.41
N LYS A 113 -13.25 -2.34 20.51
CA LYS A 113 -14.67 -2.51 20.80
C LYS A 113 -15.14 -3.86 20.27
N GLN A 114 -16.02 -4.52 21.04
CA GLN A 114 -16.80 -5.60 20.47
C GLN A 114 -17.96 -4.97 19.73
N ASN A 115 -18.14 -5.36 18.47
CA ASN A 115 -19.17 -4.74 17.65
C ASN A 115 -20.53 -5.39 17.89
N ASP A 116 -21.27 -4.88 18.83
CA ASP A 116 -22.69 -5.25 18.97
C ASP A 116 -23.56 -4.40 18.01
N PHE A 117 -23.21 -3.14 17.79
CA PHE A 117 -23.88 -2.21 16.86
C PHE A 117 -22.97 -1.05 16.46
N TRP A 118 -21.95 -1.29 15.63
CA TRP A 118 -21.17 -0.16 15.14
C TRP A 118 -21.84 0.41 13.89
N THR A 119 -22.55 1.52 14.04
CA THR A 119 -22.93 2.38 12.95
C THR A 119 -21.82 3.39 12.78
N GLY A 120 -21.00 3.25 11.73
CA GLY A 120 -19.91 4.18 11.45
C GLY A 120 -20.41 5.62 11.39
N GLN A 121 -20.24 6.36 12.48
CA GLN A 121 -20.56 7.76 12.52
C GLN A 121 -19.36 8.57 12.10
N VAL A 122 -19.37 9.08 10.87
CA VAL A 122 -18.62 10.29 10.55
C VAL A 122 -19.47 11.46 11.05
N THR A 123 -19.12 11.99 12.20
CA THR A 123 -19.77 13.21 12.69
C THR A 123 -19.26 14.37 11.85
N VAL A 124 -20.04 14.80 10.87
CA VAL A 124 -19.79 16.05 10.15
C VAL A 124 -20.45 17.17 10.96
N PRO A 125 -19.68 18.10 11.56
CA PRO A 125 -20.27 19.25 12.25
C PRO A 125 -21.15 20.03 11.29
N GLY A 126 -22.43 20.19 11.63
CA GLY A 126 -23.41 20.95 10.85
C GLY A 126 -24.33 20.14 9.94
N ALA A 127 -24.18 18.83 9.82
CA ALA A 127 -25.16 17.99 9.15
C ALA A 127 -26.23 17.56 10.17
N GLN A 128 -27.39 18.17 10.10
CA GLN A 128 -28.59 17.64 10.75
C GLN A 128 -29.10 16.46 9.92
N GLY A 129 -28.88 15.25 10.41
CA GLY A 129 -29.43 14.04 9.82
C GLY A 129 -28.53 12.83 10.09
N ASN A 130 -29.11 11.77 10.63
CA ASN A 130 -28.49 10.46 10.69
C ASN A 130 -28.15 10.01 9.29
N VAL A 131 -26.86 9.95 8.96
CA VAL A 131 -26.42 9.35 7.71
C VAL A 131 -26.72 7.87 7.79
N SER A 132 -27.58 7.44 6.90
CA SER A 132 -28.22 6.14 6.75
C SER A 132 -27.37 4.95 7.19
N GLN A 133 -28.04 4.04 7.90
CA GLN A 133 -27.63 2.66 8.13
C GLN A 133 -27.21 2.01 6.83
N ASP A 134 -25.93 1.79 6.65
CA ASP A 134 -25.43 0.97 5.55
C ASP A 134 -25.35 -0.48 6.04
N ARG A 135 -25.88 -1.41 5.24
CA ARG A 135 -25.94 -2.84 5.55
C ARG A 135 -24.57 -3.52 5.76
N SER A 136 -23.48 -2.80 5.48
CA SER A 136 -22.11 -3.27 5.79
C SER A 136 -21.88 -3.54 7.28
N GLY A 137 -22.75 -3.02 8.17
CA GLY A 137 -22.68 -3.30 9.62
C GLY A 137 -23.09 -4.71 10.02
N GLU A 138 -23.94 -5.39 9.24
CA GLU A 138 -24.45 -6.73 9.59
C GLU A 138 -23.37 -7.80 9.45
N ASP A 139 -22.49 -7.69 8.45
CA ASP A 139 -21.41 -8.66 8.20
C ASP A 139 -20.30 -8.64 9.24
N ILE A 140 -20.23 -7.59 10.06
CA ILE A 140 -19.19 -7.42 11.09
C ILE A 140 -19.74 -7.50 12.51
N GLN A 141 -21.04 -7.79 12.69
CA GLN A 141 -21.64 -7.95 14.00
C GLN A 141 -20.96 -9.06 14.80
N GLY A 142 -20.68 -8.80 16.07
CA GLY A 142 -19.98 -9.73 16.96
C GLY A 142 -18.47 -9.84 16.73
N ARG A 143 -17.89 -9.07 15.77
CA ARG A 143 -16.45 -9.05 15.56
C ARG A 143 -15.76 -8.00 16.44
N THR A 144 -14.51 -8.28 16.78
CA THR A 144 -13.66 -7.27 17.44
C THR A 144 -13.28 -6.19 16.46
N LEU A 145 -13.51 -4.94 16.84
CA LEU A 145 -13.11 -3.76 16.10
C LEU A 145 -11.98 -3.03 16.82
N GLU A 146 -11.05 -2.51 16.04
CA GLU A 146 -10.09 -1.50 16.48
C GLU A 146 -10.41 -0.20 15.76
N VAL A 147 -10.64 0.87 16.51
CA VAL A 147 -11.02 2.18 15.99
C VAL A 147 -9.88 3.17 16.25
N TRP A 148 -9.35 3.74 15.18
CA TRP A 148 -8.32 4.77 15.22
C TRP A 148 -8.92 6.14 14.99
N SER A 149 -8.67 7.06 15.90
CA SER A 149 -9.14 8.44 15.81
C SER A 149 -8.01 9.38 15.40
N TYR A 150 -8.26 10.23 14.43
CA TYR A 150 -7.33 11.25 13.94
C TYR A 150 -7.99 12.62 14.03
N ASN A 151 -7.22 13.63 14.43
CA ASN A 151 -7.67 15.01 14.45
C ASN A 151 -7.19 15.72 13.18
N PHE A 152 -8.14 16.08 12.32
CA PHE A 152 -7.88 16.90 11.13
C PHE A 152 -8.55 18.27 11.32
N ASP A 153 -7.75 19.29 11.54
CA ASP A 153 -8.22 20.63 11.90
C ASP A 153 -9.15 20.59 13.12
N ARG A 154 -10.45 20.86 12.87
CA ARG A 154 -11.49 20.85 13.90
C ARG A 154 -12.37 19.59 13.88
N ARG A 155 -11.95 18.55 13.19
CA ARG A 155 -12.73 17.34 12.96
C ARG A 155 -12.00 16.12 13.45
N VAL A 156 -12.75 15.19 14.02
CA VAL A 156 -12.24 13.85 14.35
C VAL A 156 -12.67 12.89 13.26
N VAL A 157 -11.69 12.23 12.65
CA VAL A 157 -11.93 11.18 11.67
C VAL A 157 -11.57 9.84 12.28
N GLN A 158 -12.46 8.88 12.15
CA GLN A 158 -12.26 7.53 12.68
C GLN A 158 -12.11 6.52 11.55
N TYR A 159 -11.08 5.70 11.66
CA TYR A 159 -10.89 4.51 10.85
C TYR A 159 -11.17 3.31 11.71
N ALA A 160 -12.05 2.43 11.27
CA ALA A 160 -12.33 1.19 11.96
C ALA A 160 -11.76 0.00 11.19
N PHE A 161 -11.22 -0.94 11.93
CA PHE A 161 -10.67 -2.18 11.39
C PHE A 161 -11.33 -3.36 12.09
N SER A 162 -11.85 -4.30 11.33
CA SER A 162 -12.42 -5.54 11.83
C SER A 162 -11.36 -6.63 11.86
N PHE A 163 -11.27 -7.36 12.97
CA PHE A 163 -10.38 -8.51 13.05
C PHE A 163 -10.91 -9.66 12.19
N SER A 164 -10.04 -10.17 11.34
CA SER A 164 -10.26 -11.34 10.50
C SER A 164 -9.20 -12.40 10.81
N PRO A 165 -9.60 -13.54 11.38
CA PRO A 165 -8.67 -14.60 11.73
C PRO A 165 -7.84 -15.08 10.51
N PRO A 166 -6.61 -15.54 10.70
CA PRO A 166 -5.97 -15.71 12.02
C PRO A 166 -5.34 -14.44 12.61
N ASN A 167 -5.02 -13.44 11.80
CA ASN A 167 -4.22 -12.28 12.27
C ASN A 167 -4.34 -11.03 11.39
N LYS A 168 -5.39 -10.91 10.58
CA LYS A 168 -5.61 -9.72 9.73
C LYS A 168 -6.58 -8.74 10.36
N TRP A 169 -6.31 -7.46 10.11
CA TRP A 169 -7.23 -6.38 10.39
C TRP A 169 -7.64 -5.73 9.06
N VAL A 170 -8.92 -5.76 8.76
CA VAL A 170 -9.46 -5.25 7.50
C VAL A 170 -10.22 -3.98 7.78
N GLN A 171 -9.91 -2.92 7.02
CA GLN A 171 -10.62 -1.66 7.15
C GLN A 171 -12.10 -1.84 6.82
N VAL A 172 -12.95 -1.42 7.74
CA VAL A 172 -14.40 -1.43 7.55
C VAL A 172 -14.78 -0.24 6.68
N GLN A 173 -15.49 -0.49 5.59
CA GLN A 173 -16.05 0.59 4.80
C GLN A 173 -17.19 1.26 5.59
N ILE A 174 -17.00 2.53 5.87
CA ILE A 174 -18.05 3.41 6.34
C ILE A 174 -18.91 3.77 5.13
N SER A 175 -20.15 4.19 5.33
CA SER A 175 -21.12 4.55 4.28
C SER A 175 -20.49 5.21 3.04
N ALA A 176 -21.12 5.13 1.88
CA ALA A 176 -20.62 5.72 0.63
C ALA A 176 -20.28 7.22 0.75
N ALA A 177 -21.02 7.97 1.59
CA ALA A 177 -20.74 9.39 1.87
C ALA A 177 -19.49 9.57 2.74
N GLY A 178 -19.36 8.77 3.81
CA GLY A 178 -18.16 8.74 4.66
C GLY A 178 -16.93 8.28 3.91
N GLY A 179 -17.07 7.29 3.04
CA GLY A 179 -15.98 6.80 2.18
C GLY A 179 -15.44 7.89 1.25
N ARG A 180 -16.29 8.68 0.62
CA ARG A 180 -15.86 9.82 -0.22
C ARG A 180 -15.13 10.89 0.58
N TYR A 181 -15.61 11.18 1.79
CA TYR A 181 -14.96 12.14 2.67
C TYR A 181 -13.55 11.69 3.07
N ILE A 182 -13.41 10.45 3.51
CA ILE A 182 -12.10 9.85 3.85
C ILE A 182 -11.15 9.87 2.64
N GLN A 183 -11.62 9.47 1.46
CA GLN A 183 -10.83 9.54 0.23
C GLN A 183 -10.35 10.96 -0.09
N GLY A 184 -11.19 11.96 0.17
CA GLY A 184 -10.83 13.37 0.04
C GLY A 184 -9.69 13.77 0.97
N LEU A 185 -9.77 13.38 2.25
CA LEU A 185 -8.71 13.62 3.25
C LEU A 185 -7.42 12.90 2.89
N GLU A 186 -7.50 11.65 2.48
CA GLU A 186 -6.32 10.90 2.04
C GLU A 186 -5.65 11.52 0.81
N LYS A 187 -6.45 12.04 -0.13
CA LYS A 187 -5.94 12.78 -1.27
C LYS A 187 -5.24 14.06 -0.82
N GLN A 188 -5.84 14.81 0.09
CA GLN A 188 -5.27 16.02 0.67
C GLN A 188 -3.94 15.72 1.37
N SER A 189 -3.89 14.71 2.23
CA SER A 189 -2.65 14.29 2.92
C SER A 189 -1.54 13.91 1.92
N ARG A 190 -1.89 13.19 0.84
CA ARG A 190 -0.92 12.87 -0.22
C ARG A 190 -0.39 14.09 -0.95
N THR A 191 -1.18 15.14 -1.08
CA THR A 191 -0.76 16.37 -1.73
C THR A 191 0.05 17.27 -0.79
N GLU A 192 -0.42 17.48 0.42
CA GLU A 192 0.15 18.46 1.36
C GLU A 192 1.38 17.93 2.09
N ILE A 193 1.37 16.66 2.49
CA ILE A 193 2.46 16.05 3.28
C ILE A 193 3.46 15.35 2.37
N TRP A 194 2.95 14.59 1.41
CA TRP A 194 3.73 13.66 0.60
C TRP A 194 3.94 14.14 -0.85
N GLY A 195 3.38 15.29 -1.22
CA GLY A 195 3.52 15.84 -2.56
C GLY A 195 4.88 16.50 -2.81
N PRO A 196 5.22 16.75 -4.08
CA PRO A 196 6.40 17.52 -4.43
C PRO A 196 6.24 18.98 -4.03
N VAL A 197 7.36 19.63 -3.69
CA VAL A 197 7.39 21.06 -3.35
C VAL A 197 7.02 21.93 -4.57
N ASP A 198 7.51 21.56 -5.74
CA ASP A 198 7.18 22.16 -7.04
C ASP A 198 6.67 21.08 -7.99
N GLU A 199 5.36 21.02 -8.15
CA GLU A 199 4.73 20.02 -9.00
C GLU A 199 5.10 20.19 -10.48
N GLY A 200 5.24 21.43 -10.97
CA GLY A 200 5.58 21.70 -12.36
C GLY A 200 6.99 21.22 -12.71
N ALA A 201 7.98 21.59 -11.88
CA ALA A 201 9.36 21.14 -12.05
C ALA A 201 9.47 19.61 -11.92
N TYR A 202 8.70 19.03 -11.00
CA TYR A 202 8.69 17.58 -10.82
C TYR A 202 8.10 16.83 -12.02
N GLN A 203 6.99 17.30 -12.57
CA GLN A 203 6.40 16.70 -13.77
C GLN A 203 7.33 16.79 -14.98
N ALA A 204 8.05 17.90 -15.16
CA ALA A 204 9.06 18.03 -16.22
C ALA A 204 10.16 16.97 -16.08
N LYS A 205 10.69 16.77 -14.86
CA LYS A 205 11.66 15.69 -14.59
C LYS A 205 11.08 14.29 -14.87
N LEU A 206 9.82 14.02 -14.53
CA LEU A 206 9.19 12.75 -14.85
C LEU A 206 9.05 12.49 -16.35
N ASP A 207 8.86 13.55 -17.14
CA ASP A 207 8.80 13.43 -18.60
C ASP A 207 10.18 13.12 -19.19
N GLU A 208 11.25 13.70 -18.66
CA GLU A 208 12.63 13.38 -19.03
C GLU A 208 12.97 11.90 -18.75
N LEU A 209 12.48 11.35 -17.63
CA LEU A 209 12.71 9.94 -17.29
C LEU A 209 12.15 8.94 -18.30
N LYS A 210 11.16 9.32 -19.09
CA LYS A 210 10.59 8.46 -20.14
C LYS A 210 11.61 8.14 -21.25
N SER A 211 12.63 8.95 -21.39
CA SER A 211 13.72 8.75 -22.38
C SER A 211 14.85 7.86 -21.86
N VAL A 212 14.88 7.58 -20.56
CA VAL A 212 15.92 6.74 -19.92
C VAL A 212 15.68 5.27 -20.28
N LYS A 213 16.65 4.67 -21.00
CA LYS A 213 16.62 3.27 -21.42
C LYS A 213 17.25 2.34 -20.39
#